data_4afb70b0ae63173145c009c4e54ff017
#
_entry.id   4afb70b0ae63173145c009c4e54ff017
#
_cell.length_a   1.000
_cell.length_b   1.000
_cell.length_c   1.000
_cell.angle_alpha   90.00
_cell.angle_beta   90.00
_cell.angle_gamma   90.00
#
_symmetry.space_group_name_H-M   'P 1'
#
loop_
_entity.id
_entity.type
_entity.pdbx_description
1 polymer ?
#
loop_
_entity_poly.entity_id
_entity_poly.type
_entity_poly.pdbx_seq_one_letter_code
_entity_poly.pdbx_strand_id
1 'polypeptide(L)'
;KNLNGTLKTLDEAIQEAAGKTLNNTYPNYNYIPQLVKELRRMPFGNFISFGSEMLRTTGNILNYGVRELASSNPYIRQMGAKRLMGLTSVFAVGPVATITALKALGMTEEQLDAIKRNLTAPWNKFANLIPYSYKNDPEKGPIVKYVNISYSNPYEIIQQPLLTLMGKANQG
;
A
#
# COMPACT_ATOMS: atom_id res chain seq x y z
N LYS A 1 19.35 -18.63 -23.40
CA LYS A 1 19.15 -19.05 -24.81
C LYS A 1 17.85 -18.40 -25.30
N ASN A 2 17.84 -17.93 -26.54
CA ASN A 2 16.65 -17.47 -27.24
C ASN A 2 15.74 -18.65 -27.60
N LEU A 3 14.50 -18.39 -28.06
CA LEU A 3 13.55 -19.40 -28.51
C LEU A 3 14.15 -20.31 -29.59
N ASN A 4 15.12 -19.82 -30.40
CA ASN A 4 15.81 -20.55 -31.45
C ASN A 4 17.10 -21.27 -30.98
N GLY A 5 17.35 -21.37 -29.68
CA GLY A 5 18.50 -22.06 -29.10
C GLY A 5 19.84 -21.30 -29.17
N THR A 6 19.90 -20.12 -29.80
CA THR A 6 21.10 -19.27 -29.85
C THR A 6 21.44 -18.67 -28.46
N LEU A 7 22.73 -18.45 -28.23
CA LEU A 7 23.18 -17.76 -27.01
C LEU A 7 22.73 -16.29 -27.08
N LYS A 8 22.13 -15.78 -25.99
CA LYS A 8 21.78 -14.37 -25.86
C LYS A 8 23.03 -13.53 -25.72
N THR A 9 23.04 -12.38 -26.36
CA THR A 9 24.03 -11.35 -26.06
C THR A 9 23.83 -10.82 -24.63
N LEU A 10 24.87 -10.18 -24.08
CA LEU A 10 24.77 -9.57 -22.75
C LEU A 10 23.65 -8.53 -22.69
N ASP A 11 23.52 -7.69 -23.71
CA ASP A 11 22.48 -6.67 -23.80
C ASP A 11 21.08 -7.25 -23.86
N GLU A 12 20.85 -8.31 -24.64
CA GLU A 12 19.56 -9.02 -24.66
C GLU A 12 19.21 -9.61 -23.31
N ALA A 13 20.20 -10.17 -22.59
CA ALA A 13 19.99 -10.71 -21.25
C ALA A 13 19.64 -9.62 -20.23
N ILE A 14 20.29 -8.46 -20.31
CA ILE A 14 19.99 -7.29 -19.44
C ILE A 14 18.58 -6.76 -19.73
N GLN A 15 18.21 -6.59 -21.00
CA GLN A 15 16.89 -6.11 -21.40
C GLN A 15 15.79 -7.06 -20.95
N GLU A 16 15.98 -8.36 -21.09
CA GLU A 16 15.02 -9.36 -20.63
C GLU A 16 14.87 -9.34 -19.10
N ALA A 17 15.97 -9.25 -18.36
CA ALA A 17 15.95 -9.16 -16.90
C ALA A 17 15.25 -7.88 -16.42
N ALA A 18 15.53 -6.74 -17.07
CA ALA A 18 14.87 -5.47 -16.79
C ALA A 18 13.37 -5.54 -17.10
N GLY A 19 13.00 -6.05 -18.25
CA GLY A 19 11.60 -6.25 -18.66
C GLY A 19 10.84 -7.15 -17.69
N LYS A 20 11.45 -8.25 -17.24
CA LYS A 20 10.87 -9.15 -16.24
C LYS A 20 10.68 -8.46 -14.89
N THR A 21 11.65 -7.66 -14.46
CA THR A 21 11.56 -6.90 -13.21
C THR A 21 10.43 -5.87 -13.28
N LEU A 22 10.34 -5.12 -14.38
CA LEU A 22 9.26 -4.15 -14.61
C LEU A 22 7.89 -4.84 -14.58
N ASN A 23 7.69 -5.90 -15.35
CA ASN A 23 6.42 -6.64 -15.39
C ASN A 23 5.99 -7.20 -14.03
N ASN A 24 6.95 -7.52 -13.16
CA ASN A 24 6.67 -8.06 -11.85
C ASN A 24 6.42 -6.98 -10.78
N THR A 25 6.98 -5.79 -10.93
CA THR A 25 6.91 -4.71 -9.93
C THR A 25 5.93 -3.61 -10.28
N TYR A 26 5.49 -3.53 -11.54
CA TYR A 26 4.42 -2.63 -11.97
C TYR A 26 3.09 -3.37 -12.16
N PRO A 27 1.95 -2.72 -11.93
CA PRO A 27 0.65 -3.31 -12.20
C PRO A 27 0.53 -3.72 -13.67
N ASN A 28 0.27 -5.01 -13.90
CA ASN A 28 0.10 -5.56 -15.24
C ASN A 28 -1.07 -6.54 -15.26
N TYR A 29 -2.21 -6.07 -15.72
CA TYR A 29 -3.47 -6.80 -15.72
C TYR A 29 -3.47 -8.08 -16.60
N ASN A 30 -2.43 -8.31 -17.40
CA ASN A 30 -2.28 -9.56 -18.13
C ASN A 30 -1.95 -10.75 -17.22
N TYR A 31 -1.32 -10.49 -16.06
CA TYR A 31 -0.94 -11.52 -15.08
C TYR A 31 -2.03 -11.83 -14.05
N ILE A 32 -3.21 -11.23 -14.16
CA ILE A 32 -4.32 -11.51 -13.28
C ILE A 32 -4.77 -12.96 -13.47
N PRO A 33 -4.99 -13.74 -12.37
CA PRO A 33 -5.51 -15.10 -12.45
C PRO A 33 -6.82 -15.20 -13.22
N GLN A 34 -7.02 -16.31 -13.91
CA GLN A 34 -8.21 -16.53 -14.74
C GLN A 34 -9.52 -16.33 -13.96
N LEU A 35 -9.57 -16.83 -12.72
CA LEU A 35 -10.71 -16.64 -11.82
C LEU A 35 -11.06 -15.15 -11.63
N VAL A 36 -10.05 -14.30 -11.44
CA VAL A 36 -10.26 -12.86 -11.27
C VAL A 36 -10.69 -12.20 -12.58
N LYS A 37 -10.23 -12.70 -13.73
CA LYS A 37 -10.70 -12.24 -15.04
C LYS A 37 -12.17 -12.55 -15.26
N GLU A 38 -12.65 -13.69 -14.81
CA GLU A 38 -14.09 -14.05 -14.87
C GLU A 38 -14.93 -13.14 -13.95
N LEU A 39 -14.42 -12.85 -12.74
CA LEU A 39 -15.08 -11.94 -11.80
C LEU A 39 -15.17 -10.49 -12.33
N ARG A 40 -14.33 -10.09 -13.28
CA ARG A 40 -14.41 -8.75 -13.93
C ARG A 40 -15.72 -8.51 -14.67
N ARG A 41 -16.44 -9.57 -15.05
CA ARG A 41 -17.76 -9.47 -15.67
C ARG A 41 -18.84 -9.00 -14.69
N MET A 42 -18.56 -9.06 -13.39
CA MET A 42 -19.45 -8.54 -12.36
C MET A 42 -19.27 -7.01 -12.19
N PRO A 43 -20.28 -6.27 -11.71
CA PRO A 43 -20.21 -4.82 -11.51
C PRO A 43 -19.02 -4.34 -10.67
N PHE A 44 -18.53 -5.17 -9.74
CA PHE A 44 -17.41 -4.88 -8.84
C PHE A 44 -16.06 -5.47 -9.31
N GLY A 45 -16.02 -6.13 -10.46
CA GLY A 45 -14.87 -6.91 -10.90
C GLY A 45 -13.60 -6.10 -11.15
N ASN A 46 -13.72 -4.83 -11.51
CA ASN A 46 -12.56 -3.95 -11.69
C ASN A 46 -11.83 -3.71 -10.36
N PHE A 47 -12.56 -3.56 -9.25
CA PHE A 47 -11.95 -3.39 -7.91
C PHE A 47 -11.22 -4.66 -7.47
N ILE A 48 -11.78 -5.85 -7.75
CA ILE A 48 -11.14 -7.14 -7.44
C ILE A 48 -9.84 -7.29 -8.23
N SER A 49 -9.85 -6.94 -9.51
CA SER A 49 -8.67 -7.01 -10.38
C SER A 49 -7.55 -6.08 -9.91
N PHE A 50 -7.90 -4.86 -9.52
CA PHE A 50 -6.96 -3.90 -8.97
C PHE A 50 -6.34 -4.40 -7.67
N GLY A 51 -7.15 -4.86 -6.71
CA GLY A 51 -6.66 -5.41 -5.45
C GLY A 51 -5.75 -6.62 -5.63
N SER A 52 -6.11 -7.54 -6.55
CA SER A 52 -5.27 -8.70 -6.89
C SER A 52 -3.91 -8.28 -7.47
N GLU A 53 -3.88 -7.28 -8.35
CA GLU A 53 -2.63 -6.77 -8.90
C GLU A 53 -1.77 -6.04 -7.86
N MET A 54 -2.38 -5.28 -6.97
CA MET A 54 -1.67 -4.64 -5.86
C MET A 54 -1.02 -5.69 -4.94
N LEU A 55 -1.72 -6.76 -4.60
CA LEU A 55 -1.17 -7.86 -3.82
C LEU A 55 0.00 -8.55 -4.53
N ARG A 56 -0.16 -8.86 -5.81
CA ARG A 56 0.89 -9.49 -6.62
C ARG A 56 2.14 -8.62 -6.69
N THR A 57 1.99 -7.36 -7.05
CA THR A 57 3.13 -6.43 -7.19
C THR A 57 3.82 -6.17 -5.85
N THR A 58 3.06 -6.00 -4.77
CA THR A 58 3.61 -5.83 -3.42
C THR A 58 4.41 -7.07 -3.00
N GLY A 59 3.87 -8.26 -3.19
CA GLY A 59 4.57 -9.51 -2.90
C GLY A 59 5.86 -9.66 -3.70
N ASN A 60 5.84 -9.31 -4.98
CA ASN A 60 7.03 -9.31 -5.83
C ASN A 60 8.06 -8.28 -5.39
N ILE A 61 7.65 -7.05 -5.05
CA ILE A 61 8.55 -5.99 -4.56
C ILE A 61 9.23 -6.45 -3.27
N LEU A 62 8.50 -7.04 -2.32
CA LEU A 62 9.05 -7.61 -1.10
C LEU A 62 10.06 -8.72 -1.41
N ASN A 63 9.70 -9.69 -2.27
CA ASN A 63 10.57 -10.80 -2.62
C ASN A 63 11.87 -10.32 -3.27
N TYR A 64 11.79 -9.39 -4.23
CA TYR A 64 12.98 -8.80 -4.84
C TYR A 64 13.81 -8.03 -3.79
N GLY A 65 13.18 -7.20 -2.97
CA GLY A 65 13.87 -6.42 -1.95
C GLY A 65 14.63 -7.29 -0.94
N VAL A 66 14.02 -8.37 -0.46
CA VAL A 66 14.66 -9.31 0.47
C VAL A 66 15.81 -10.07 -0.21
N ARG A 67 15.62 -10.57 -1.43
CA ARG A 67 16.66 -11.28 -2.18
C ARG A 67 17.85 -10.37 -2.53
N GLU A 68 17.57 -9.13 -2.94
CA GLU A 68 18.59 -8.12 -3.22
C GLU A 68 19.34 -7.73 -1.93
N LEU A 69 18.64 -7.59 -0.80
CA LEU A 69 19.25 -7.27 0.49
C LEU A 69 20.18 -8.40 0.99
N ALA A 70 19.83 -9.65 0.71
CA ALA A 70 20.65 -10.82 1.05
C ALA A 70 21.84 -11.04 0.12
N SER A 71 22.03 -10.22 -0.92
CA SER A 71 23.13 -10.35 -1.88
C SER A 71 24.48 -10.03 -1.24
N SER A 72 25.51 -10.76 -1.64
CA SER A 72 26.91 -10.44 -1.29
C SER A 72 27.43 -9.17 -1.96
N ASN A 73 26.83 -8.76 -3.09
CA ASN A 73 27.19 -7.55 -3.82
C ASN A 73 26.62 -6.30 -3.11
N PRO A 74 27.47 -5.34 -2.66
CA PRO A 74 27.02 -4.17 -1.91
C PRO A 74 26.07 -3.25 -2.70
N TYR A 75 26.23 -3.15 -4.02
CA TYR A 75 25.34 -2.36 -4.87
C TYR A 75 23.95 -2.96 -4.95
N ILE A 76 23.86 -4.29 -5.12
CA ILE A 76 22.57 -5.01 -5.15
C ILE A 76 21.90 -4.90 -3.78
N ARG A 77 22.63 -5.03 -2.69
CA ARG A 77 22.14 -4.87 -1.32
C ARG A 77 21.54 -3.48 -1.09
N GLN A 78 22.23 -2.44 -1.58
CA GLN A 78 21.72 -1.07 -1.49
C GLN A 78 20.42 -0.89 -2.30
N MET A 79 20.30 -1.52 -3.47
CA MET A 79 19.05 -1.51 -4.24
C MET A 79 17.91 -2.17 -3.48
N GLY A 80 18.14 -3.33 -2.86
CA GLY A 80 17.17 -4.01 -2.02
C GLY A 80 16.71 -3.15 -0.84
N ALA A 81 17.65 -2.50 -0.15
CA ALA A 81 17.35 -1.58 0.95
C ALA A 81 16.45 -0.42 0.48
N LYS A 82 16.81 0.24 -0.63
CA LYS A 82 16.00 1.34 -1.21
C LYS A 82 14.61 0.88 -1.61
N ARG A 83 14.48 -0.32 -2.19
CA ARG A 83 13.20 -0.92 -2.59
C ARG A 83 12.30 -1.17 -1.39
N LEU A 84 12.83 -1.76 -0.33
CA LEU A 84 12.09 -2.01 0.91
C LEU A 84 11.73 -0.71 1.63
N MET A 85 12.66 0.26 1.71
CA MET A 85 12.36 1.59 2.27
C MET A 85 11.24 2.29 1.49
N GLY A 86 11.27 2.25 0.15
CA GLY A 86 10.21 2.83 -0.68
C GLY A 86 8.85 2.20 -0.41
N LEU A 87 8.79 0.87 -0.33
CA LEU A 87 7.55 0.17 0.00
C LEU A 87 7.07 0.53 1.42
N THR A 88 7.95 0.51 2.41
CA THR A 88 7.62 0.89 3.80
C THR A 88 7.11 2.32 3.88
N SER A 89 7.72 3.26 3.14
CA SER A 89 7.28 4.66 3.11
C SER A 89 5.83 4.79 2.65
N VAL A 90 5.43 4.07 1.61
CA VAL A 90 4.05 4.11 1.10
C VAL A 90 3.04 3.64 2.15
N PHE A 91 3.40 2.63 2.95
CA PHE A 91 2.54 2.14 4.03
C PHE A 91 2.55 3.04 5.28
N ALA A 92 3.68 3.69 5.58
CA ALA A 92 3.86 4.45 6.81
C ALA A 92 3.38 5.91 6.71
N VAL A 93 3.42 6.52 5.53
CA VAL A 93 3.12 7.97 5.36
C VAL A 93 1.76 8.36 5.92
N GLY A 94 0.71 7.61 5.62
CA GLY A 94 -0.64 7.91 6.11
C GLY A 94 -0.74 7.87 7.64
N PRO A 95 -0.44 6.73 8.28
CA PRO A 95 -0.46 6.62 9.75
C PRO A 95 0.44 7.62 10.46
N VAL A 96 1.68 7.81 9.98
CA VAL A 96 2.63 8.75 10.59
C VAL A 96 2.12 10.20 10.50
N ALA A 97 1.60 10.61 9.34
CA ALA A 97 1.02 11.94 9.16
C ALA A 97 -0.19 12.15 10.09
N THR A 98 -1.06 11.14 10.22
CA THR A 98 -2.20 11.19 11.15
C THR A 98 -1.74 11.35 12.59
N ILE A 99 -0.83 10.52 13.08
CA ILE A 99 -0.32 10.58 14.46
C ILE A 99 0.37 11.94 14.73
N THR A 100 1.16 12.43 13.76
CA THR A 100 1.82 13.73 13.89
C THR A 100 0.83 14.88 13.97
N ALA A 101 -0.21 14.86 13.14
CA ALA A 101 -1.27 15.85 13.15
C ALA A 101 -2.08 15.82 14.47
N LEU A 102 -2.41 14.64 14.99
CA LEU A 102 -3.07 14.48 16.28
C LEU A 102 -2.25 15.11 17.41
N LYS A 103 -0.96 14.80 17.48
CA LYS A 103 -0.05 15.38 18.48
C LYS A 103 0.02 16.90 18.39
N ALA A 104 0.11 17.43 17.16
CA ALA A 104 0.15 18.87 16.91
C ALA A 104 -1.14 19.60 17.34
N LEU A 105 -2.28 18.92 17.30
CA LEU A 105 -3.59 19.45 17.71
C LEU A 105 -3.95 19.14 19.17
N GLY A 106 -3.09 18.44 19.92
CA GLY A 106 -3.38 17.99 21.27
C GLY A 106 -4.54 16.98 21.36
N MET A 107 -4.77 16.24 20.28
CA MET A 107 -5.81 15.21 20.20
C MET A 107 -5.24 13.83 20.54
N THR A 108 -6.07 12.95 21.09
CA THR A 108 -5.74 11.54 21.29
C THR A 108 -6.28 10.68 20.13
N GLU A 109 -5.75 9.45 20.01
CA GLU A 109 -6.23 8.48 19.01
C GLU A 109 -7.68 8.08 19.28
N GLU A 110 -8.06 7.94 20.56
CA GLU A 110 -9.44 7.63 20.98
C GLU A 110 -10.43 8.71 20.54
N GLN A 111 -10.03 9.98 20.61
CA GLN A 111 -10.85 11.10 20.13
C GLN A 111 -11.02 11.04 18.62
N LEU A 112 -9.96 10.73 17.85
CA LEU A 112 -10.07 10.55 16.41
C LEU A 112 -10.96 9.36 16.06
N ASP A 113 -10.83 8.26 16.78
CA ASP A 113 -11.65 7.07 16.55
C ASP A 113 -13.11 7.28 16.89
N ALA A 114 -13.40 8.06 17.96
CA ALA A 114 -14.76 8.47 18.27
C ALA A 114 -15.36 9.33 17.15
N ILE A 115 -14.57 10.24 16.57
CA ILE A 115 -14.96 11.06 15.42
C ILE A 115 -15.23 10.19 14.18
N LYS A 116 -14.33 9.26 13.88
CA LYS A 116 -14.53 8.32 12.76
C LYS A 116 -15.81 7.50 12.92
N ARG A 117 -16.11 7.04 14.12
CA ARG A 117 -17.31 6.23 14.39
C ARG A 117 -18.62 7.04 14.35
N ASN A 118 -18.61 8.26 14.86
CA ASN A 118 -19.83 9.01 15.13
C ASN A 118 -20.13 10.11 14.10
N LEU A 119 -19.09 10.68 13.47
CA LEU A 119 -19.22 11.88 12.62
C LEU A 119 -18.87 11.64 11.15
N THR A 120 -18.34 10.48 10.80
CA THR A 120 -18.00 10.17 9.40
C THR A 120 -18.90 9.09 8.83
N ALA A 121 -19.00 9.04 7.50
CA ALA A 121 -19.72 7.98 6.83
C ALA A 121 -19.12 6.59 7.18
N PRO A 122 -19.92 5.53 7.26
CA PRO A 122 -19.46 4.19 7.67
C PRO A 122 -18.27 3.65 6.89
N TRP A 123 -18.15 4.03 5.62
CA TRP A 123 -17.02 3.62 4.77
C TRP A 123 -15.70 4.33 5.10
N ASN A 124 -15.75 5.44 5.85
CA ASN A 124 -14.56 6.16 6.30
C ASN A 124 -13.98 5.60 7.62
N LYS A 125 -14.60 4.57 8.20
CA LYS A 125 -14.14 3.96 9.46
C LYS A 125 -12.65 3.59 9.46
N PHE A 126 -12.16 3.10 8.33
CA PHE A 126 -10.77 2.68 8.15
C PHE A 126 -9.94 3.68 7.33
N ALA A 127 -10.51 4.84 6.99
CA ALA A 127 -9.82 5.83 6.19
C ALA A 127 -8.68 6.51 6.95
N ASN A 128 -7.61 6.82 6.24
CA ASN A 128 -6.51 7.64 6.75
C ASN A 128 -6.92 9.11 6.73
N LEU A 129 -7.41 9.59 7.87
CA LEU A 129 -7.85 10.97 8.06
C LEU A 129 -6.74 11.75 8.75
N ILE A 130 -6.22 12.78 8.09
CA ILE A 130 -5.24 13.71 8.69
C ILE A 130 -5.99 14.94 9.19
N PRO A 131 -6.19 15.09 10.49
CA PRO A 131 -6.83 16.28 11.05
C PRO A 131 -5.88 17.47 10.95
N TYR A 132 -6.42 18.65 10.59
CA TYR A 132 -5.64 19.88 10.53
C TYR A 132 -6.25 21.01 11.38
N SER A 133 -7.44 20.80 11.93
CA SER A 133 -8.08 21.73 12.86
C SER A 133 -8.98 20.97 13.82
N TYR A 134 -8.88 21.31 15.09
CA TYR A 134 -9.73 20.80 16.17
C TYR A 134 -10.27 21.97 16.99
N LYS A 135 -11.58 22.03 17.20
CA LYS A 135 -12.23 22.97 18.07
C LYS A 135 -13.29 22.25 18.88
N ASN A 136 -13.34 22.51 20.17
CA ASN A 136 -14.44 22.06 21.03
C ASN A 136 -15.43 23.19 21.15
N ASP A 137 -16.57 23.08 20.47
CA ASP A 137 -17.65 24.07 20.53
C ASP A 137 -18.58 23.69 21.69
N PRO A 138 -18.88 24.63 22.61
CA PRO A 138 -19.75 24.35 23.78
C PRO A 138 -21.17 23.92 23.39
N GLU A 139 -21.69 24.37 22.25
CA GLU A 139 -23.05 24.09 21.82
C GLU A 139 -23.13 22.92 20.83
N LYS A 140 -22.13 22.80 19.97
CA LYS A 140 -22.11 21.84 18.85
C LYS A 140 -21.22 20.62 19.10
N GLY A 141 -20.44 20.65 20.20
CA GLY A 141 -19.47 19.59 20.49
C GLY A 141 -18.18 19.68 19.67
N PRO A 142 -17.40 18.61 19.56
CA PRO A 142 -16.12 18.62 18.91
C PRO A 142 -16.27 18.76 17.38
N ILE A 143 -15.64 19.80 16.83
CA ILE A 143 -15.57 20.06 15.39
C ILE A 143 -14.14 19.76 14.92
N VAL A 144 -14.01 18.83 13.98
CA VAL A 144 -12.73 18.46 13.38
C VAL A 144 -12.77 18.69 11.88
N LYS A 145 -11.75 19.37 11.36
CA LYS A 145 -11.49 19.44 9.92
C LYS A 145 -10.35 18.50 9.58
N TYR A 146 -10.52 17.71 8.53
CA TYR A 146 -9.56 16.71 8.12
C TYR A 146 -9.42 16.61 6.59
N VAL A 147 -8.30 16.10 6.14
CA VAL A 147 -8.09 15.64 4.75
C VAL A 147 -8.13 14.13 4.74
N ASN A 148 -8.91 13.56 3.83
CA ASN A 148 -8.93 12.11 3.60
C ASN A 148 -7.96 11.77 2.49
N ILE A 149 -6.85 11.12 2.83
CA ILE A 149 -5.80 10.71 1.88
C ILE A 149 -5.97 9.28 1.35
N SER A 150 -6.98 8.55 1.83
CA SER A 150 -7.25 7.17 1.43
C SER A 150 -7.43 7.02 -0.08
N TYR A 151 -8.11 7.95 -0.69
CA TYR A 151 -8.35 7.91 -2.14
C TYR A 151 -7.10 8.17 -3.00
N SER A 152 -6.04 8.69 -2.38
CA SER A 152 -4.77 8.98 -3.07
C SER A 152 -3.74 7.85 -2.94
N ASN A 153 -3.99 6.88 -2.04
CA ASN A 153 -3.07 5.77 -1.81
C ASN A 153 -3.61 4.46 -2.40
N PRO A 154 -3.09 3.98 -3.54
CA PRO A 154 -3.56 2.74 -4.15
C PRO A 154 -3.28 1.48 -3.31
N TYR A 155 -2.37 1.57 -2.34
CA TYR A 155 -2.03 0.46 -1.44
C TYR A 155 -2.95 0.35 -0.22
N GLU A 156 -3.87 1.27 -0.02
CA GLU A 156 -4.77 1.25 1.14
C GLU A 156 -5.66 0.00 1.17
N ILE A 157 -6.02 -0.51 -0.01
CA ILE A 157 -6.78 -1.76 -0.15
C ILE A 157 -6.08 -2.97 0.50
N ILE A 158 -4.74 -2.91 0.63
CA ILE A 158 -3.93 -3.94 1.29
C ILE A 158 -3.62 -3.53 2.73
N GLN A 159 -3.36 -2.26 2.96
CA GLN A 159 -2.95 -1.70 4.24
C GLN A 159 -4.02 -1.94 5.33
N GLN A 160 -5.27 -1.70 5.04
CA GLN A 160 -6.35 -1.81 6.00
C GLN A 160 -6.57 -3.23 6.54
N PRO A 161 -6.66 -4.29 5.70
CA PRO A 161 -6.72 -5.66 6.19
C PRO A 161 -5.51 -6.05 7.04
N LEU A 162 -4.29 -5.63 6.65
CA LEU A 162 -3.07 -5.92 7.41
C LEU A 162 -3.07 -5.25 8.79
N LEU A 163 -3.41 -3.96 8.87
CA LEU A 163 -3.52 -3.24 10.14
C LEU A 163 -4.58 -3.85 11.05
N THR A 164 -5.71 -4.29 10.48
CA THR A 164 -6.78 -4.96 11.24
C THR A 164 -6.31 -6.29 11.82
N LEU A 165 -5.56 -7.08 11.04
CA LEU A 165 -4.99 -8.35 11.50
C LEU A 165 -3.94 -8.14 12.59
N MET A 166 -3.05 -7.16 12.43
CA MET A 166 -2.03 -6.81 13.43
C MET A 166 -2.66 -6.29 14.72
N GLY A 167 -3.68 -5.44 14.62
CA GLY A 167 -4.40 -4.93 15.79
C GLY A 167 -5.12 -6.02 16.59
N LYS A 168 -5.68 -7.03 15.93
CA LYS A 168 -6.26 -8.20 16.58
C LYS A 168 -5.22 -9.11 17.22
N ALA A 169 -4.05 -9.26 16.61
CA ALA A 169 -2.95 -10.07 17.17
C ALA A 169 -2.36 -9.45 18.46
N ASN A 170 -2.45 -8.13 18.64
CA ASN A 170 -1.97 -7.45 19.85
C ASN A 170 -3.01 -7.41 20.99
N GLN A 171 -4.25 -7.84 20.74
CA GLN A 171 -5.34 -7.85 21.71
C GLN A 171 -5.62 -9.25 22.31
N GLY A 172 -4.92 -10.27 21.83
CA GLY A 172 -4.93 -11.64 22.34
C GLY A 172 -3.69 -11.97 23.15
#